data_3de762a0007bd5af682befef4959ecab
#
_entry.id   3de762a0007bd5af682befef4959ecab
#
_cell.length_a   1.000
_cell.length_b   1.000
_cell.length_c   1.000
_cell.angle_alpha   90.00
_cell.angle_beta   90.00
_cell.angle_gamma   90.00
#
_symmetry.space_group_name_H-M   'P 1'
#
loop_
_entity.id
_entity.type
_entity.pdbx_description
1 polymer ?
#
loop_
_entity_poly.entity_id
_entity_poly.type
_entity_poly.pdbx_seq_one_letter_code
_entity_poly.pdbx_strand_id
1 'polypeptide(L)'
;MYLFGHLQGLTTQRRIYDYIHNHWREWFPTLPSYQTVNCRLNELVPAFELLIEQLLVSKAWHIGASDDRLIDSVPVMLARGTRANRGRVALGLADTGFCATKQQHYRGVKLHVIAARRIAKLPLPEKIHLSKASQHDLAALRELAPQMPANSGLFADKAYFHAATEAEFREQGSFLVASYKRHRNESQTNVPTLYNRFVSAIRQPLESLFGWIIQKTDLQNASRVRSSRGLKVHCYGKLAVACLLLTFYS
;
A
#
# COMPACT_ATOMS: atom_id res chain seq x y z
N MET A 1 -10.77 19.96 1.62
CA MET A 1 -11.53 19.59 0.39
C MET A 1 -11.20 18.16 -0.08
N TYR A 2 -9.97 17.82 -0.49
CA TYR A 2 -9.64 16.50 -1.05
C TYR A 2 -9.93 15.34 -0.09
N LEU A 3 -9.37 15.37 1.12
CA LEU A 3 -9.62 14.35 2.15
C LEU A 3 -11.11 14.24 2.49
N PHE A 4 -11.77 15.37 2.70
CA PHE A 4 -13.21 15.41 2.99
C PHE A 4 -14.05 14.75 1.89
N GLY A 5 -13.77 15.04 0.61
CA GLY A 5 -14.46 14.40 -0.50
C GLY A 5 -14.29 12.88 -0.52
N HIS A 6 -13.10 12.39 -0.23
CA HIS A 6 -12.87 10.95 -0.09
C HIS A 6 -13.61 10.34 1.10
N LEU A 7 -13.68 11.03 2.25
CA LEU A 7 -14.48 10.58 3.39
C LEU A 7 -15.98 10.48 3.06
N GLN A 8 -16.46 11.29 2.09
CA GLN A 8 -17.82 11.19 1.53
C GLN A 8 -17.96 10.09 0.45
N GLY A 9 -16.96 9.25 0.25
CA GLY A 9 -16.97 8.16 -0.74
C GLY A 9 -16.69 8.60 -2.18
N LEU A 10 -16.25 9.84 -2.40
CA LEU A 10 -15.92 10.35 -3.73
C LEU A 10 -14.47 9.99 -4.09
N THR A 11 -14.26 9.12 -5.06
CA THR A 11 -12.94 8.56 -5.36
C THR A 11 -12.15 9.30 -6.44
N THR A 12 -12.74 10.34 -7.08
CA THR A 12 -12.05 11.08 -8.14
C THR A 12 -12.02 12.58 -7.85
N GLN A 13 -10.90 13.23 -8.18
CA GLN A 13 -10.68 14.67 -7.97
C GLN A 13 -11.80 15.53 -8.62
N ARG A 14 -12.25 15.15 -9.83
CA ARG A 14 -13.32 15.88 -10.51
C ARG A 14 -14.64 15.81 -9.74
N ARG A 15 -15.05 14.62 -9.30
CA ARG A 15 -16.28 14.46 -8.49
C ARG A 15 -16.19 15.21 -7.17
N ILE A 16 -15.02 15.20 -6.53
CA ILE A 16 -14.79 15.94 -5.28
C ILE A 16 -14.96 17.44 -5.54
N TYR A 17 -14.33 17.97 -6.60
CA TYR A 17 -14.48 19.38 -6.96
C TYR A 17 -15.94 19.76 -7.23
N ASP A 18 -16.63 18.99 -8.07
CA ASP A 18 -18.03 19.26 -8.44
C ASP A 18 -18.95 19.18 -7.21
N TYR A 19 -18.72 18.22 -6.30
CA TYR A 19 -19.46 18.10 -5.04
C TYR A 19 -19.26 19.33 -4.14
N ILE A 20 -18.03 19.77 -3.95
CA ILE A 20 -17.72 20.96 -3.15
C ILE A 20 -18.31 22.21 -3.81
N HIS A 21 -18.17 22.35 -5.12
CA HIS A 21 -18.71 23.47 -5.87
C HIS A 21 -20.24 23.59 -5.76
N ASN A 22 -20.95 22.45 -5.79
CA ASN A 22 -22.41 22.43 -5.83
C ASN A 22 -23.05 22.46 -4.43
N HIS A 23 -22.39 21.93 -3.39
CA HIS A 23 -23.01 21.74 -2.07
C HIS A 23 -22.31 22.48 -0.93
N TRP A 24 -21.07 22.92 -1.12
CA TRP A 24 -20.25 23.50 -0.05
C TRP A 24 -19.59 24.83 -0.44
N ARG A 25 -20.13 25.52 -1.45
CA ARG A 25 -19.54 26.74 -1.97
C ARG A 25 -19.46 27.86 -0.93
N GLU A 26 -20.40 27.91 -0.01
CA GLU A 26 -20.40 28.88 1.09
C GLU A 26 -19.17 28.77 1.99
N TRP A 27 -18.66 27.54 2.18
CA TRP A 27 -17.44 27.28 2.93
C TRP A 27 -16.17 27.59 2.13
N PHE A 28 -16.29 27.74 0.83
CA PHE A 28 -15.21 28.04 -0.09
C PHE A 28 -15.59 29.18 -1.04
N PRO A 29 -15.84 30.43 -0.53
CA PRO A 29 -16.36 31.54 -1.33
C PRO A 29 -15.45 31.92 -2.51
N THR A 30 -14.13 31.68 -2.36
CA THR A 30 -13.11 31.93 -3.38
C THR A 30 -12.60 30.63 -4.01
N LEU A 31 -13.47 29.61 -4.18
CA LEU A 31 -13.07 28.34 -4.78
C LEU A 31 -12.53 28.59 -6.21
N PRO A 32 -11.23 28.30 -6.45
CA PRO A 32 -10.63 28.51 -7.76
C PRO A 32 -11.11 27.48 -8.78
N SER A 33 -10.72 27.65 -10.05
CA SER A 33 -11.05 26.69 -11.10
C SER A 33 -10.55 25.28 -10.77
N TYR A 34 -11.17 24.27 -11.36
CA TYR A 34 -10.74 22.86 -11.20
C TYR A 34 -9.25 22.66 -11.54
N GLN A 35 -8.76 23.31 -12.61
CA GLN A 35 -7.36 23.23 -13.00
C GLN A 35 -6.44 23.78 -11.91
N THR A 36 -6.77 24.93 -11.36
CA THR A 36 -6.00 25.55 -10.26
C THR A 36 -6.00 24.67 -9.02
N VAL A 37 -7.15 24.11 -8.65
CA VAL A 37 -7.24 23.14 -7.53
C VAL A 37 -6.34 21.92 -7.78
N ASN A 38 -6.37 21.39 -9.01
CA ASN A 38 -5.56 20.23 -9.36
C ASN A 38 -4.05 20.54 -9.32
N CYS A 39 -3.63 21.73 -9.81
CA CYS A 39 -2.23 22.17 -9.72
C CYS A 39 -1.79 22.27 -8.25
N ARG A 40 -2.56 22.98 -7.41
CA ARG A 40 -2.26 23.13 -5.97
C ARG A 40 -2.23 21.78 -5.25
N LEU A 41 -3.14 20.86 -5.60
CA LEU A 41 -3.15 19.52 -5.02
C LEU A 41 -1.86 18.75 -5.34
N ASN A 42 -1.30 18.93 -6.52
CA ASN A 42 -0.02 18.30 -6.90
C ASN A 42 1.17 18.86 -6.08
N GLU A 43 1.06 20.08 -5.54
CA GLU A 43 2.07 20.68 -4.66
C GLU A 43 1.96 20.17 -3.22
N LEU A 44 0.80 19.62 -2.84
CA LEU A 44 0.54 19.10 -1.47
C LEU A 44 1.04 17.66 -1.24
N VAL A 45 1.78 17.05 -2.18
CA VAL A 45 2.36 15.71 -1.98
C VAL A 45 3.14 15.61 -0.67
N PRO A 46 4.08 16.52 -0.33
CA PRO A 46 4.82 16.44 0.93
C PRO A 46 3.91 16.53 2.17
N ALA A 47 2.81 17.29 2.08
CA ALA A 47 1.84 17.38 3.18
C ALA A 47 1.08 16.07 3.40
N PHE A 48 0.77 15.30 2.34
CA PHE A 48 0.19 13.96 2.49
C PHE A 48 1.18 12.96 3.06
N GLU A 49 2.44 13.01 2.63
CA GLU A 49 3.52 12.18 3.16
C GLU A 49 3.68 12.43 4.67
N LEU A 50 3.82 13.70 5.07
CA LEU A 50 3.93 14.10 6.47
C LEU A 50 2.70 13.69 7.30
N LEU A 51 1.48 13.87 6.76
CA LEU A 51 0.26 13.46 7.45
C LEU A 51 0.23 11.94 7.71
N ILE A 52 0.64 11.14 6.72
CA ILE A 52 0.75 9.70 6.90
C ILE A 52 1.77 9.37 7.99
N GLU A 53 2.97 9.94 7.94
CA GLU A 53 4.00 9.73 8.96
C GLU A 53 3.49 10.05 10.37
N GLN A 54 2.84 11.19 10.55
CA GLN A 54 2.28 11.59 11.84
C GLN A 54 1.18 10.63 12.33
N LEU A 55 0.33 10.13 11.44
CA LEU A 55 -0.70 9.15 11.77
C LEU A 55 -0.07 7.82 12.17
N LEU A 56 0.94 7.33 11.44
CA LEU A 56 1.61 6.05 11.70
C LEU A 56 2.41 6.05 13.02
N VAL A 57 2.92 7.20 13.47
CA VAL A 57 3.70 7.32 14.73
C VAL A 57 2.81 7.54 15.95
N SER A 58 1.52 7.82 15.76
CA SER A 58 0.59 8.09 16.87
C SER A 58 0.48 6.89 17.82
N LYS A 59 0.66 7.14 19.12
CA LYS A 59 0.53 6.10 20.17
C LYS A 59 -0.85 5.44 20.18
N ALA A 60 -1.91 6.17 19.86
CA ALA A 60 -3.27 5.63 19.75
C ALA A 60 -3.38 4.56 18.65
N TRP A 61 -2.51 4.61 17.64
CA TRP A 61 -2.44 3.67 16.54
C TRP A 61 -1.99 2.27 16.95
N HIS A 62 -1.18 2.17 18.02
CA HIS A 62 -0.58 0.88 18.43
C HIS A 62 -1.38 0.11 19.48
N ILE A 63 -2.54 0.60 19.92
CA ILE A 63 -3.37 -0.08 20.93
C ILE A 63 -3.89 -1.42 20.39
N GLY A 64 -3.54 -2.51 21.07
CA GLY A 64 -3.94 -3.86 20.70
C GLY A 64 -3.17 -4.48 19.53
N ALA A 65 -2.08 -3.86 19.09
CA ALA A 65 -1.15 -4.46 18.13
C ALA A 65 -0.28 -5.53 18.80
N SER A 66 -0.03 -6.64 18.10
CA SER A 66 0.97 -7.63 18.51
C SER A 66 2.37 -7.19 18.08
N ASP A 67 3.41 -7.87 18.62
CA ASP A 67 4.79 -7.66 18.19
C ASP A 67 5.07 -8.22 16.79
N ASP A 68 4.23 -9.10 16.28
CA ASP A 68 4.32 -9.62 14.93
C ASP A 68 3.91 -8.59 13.87
N ARG A 69 4.62 -8.61 12.75
CA ARG A 69 4.37 -7.76 11.59
C ARG A 69 4.02 -8.58 10.37
N LEU A 70 3.24 -7.99 9.51
CA LEU A 70 2.86 -8.53 8.22
C LEU A 70 3.42 -7.63 7.12
N ILE A 71 3.96 -8.22 6.04
CA ILE A 71 4.39 -7.48 4.86
C ILE A 71 3.76 -8.05 3.60
N ASP A 72 3.26 -7.18 2.75
CA ASP A 72 2.81 -7.52 1.40
C ASP A 72 2.78 -6.27 0.51
N SER A 73 2.49 -6.46 -0.77
CA SER A 73 2.38 -5.38 -1.74
C SER A 73 1.09 -5.44 -2.55
N VAL A 74 0.62 -4.26 -2.96
CA VAL A 74 -0.53 -4.13 -3.84
C VAL A 74 -0.18 -3.27 -5.07
N PRO A 75 -0.58 -3.68 -6.30
CA PRO A 75 -0.33 -2.89 -7.49
C PRO A 75 -1.25 -1.67 -7.57
N VAL A 76 -0.68 -0.51 -7.94
CA VAL A 76 -1.41 0.71 -8.33
C VAL A 76 -1.23 0.90 -9.83
N MET A 77 -2.31 0.75 -10.60
CA MET A 77 -2.26 0.52 -12.04
C MET A 77 -2.64 1.79 -12.83
N LEU A 78 -1.69 2.32 -13.59
CA LEU A 78 -1.91 3.38 -14.59
C LEU A 78 -2.52 2.84 -15.89
N ALA A 79 -2.05 1.67 -16.33
CA ALA A 79 -2.54 0.98 -17.52
C ALA A 79 -2.46 -0.53 -17.35
N ARG A 80 -3.29 -1.28 -18.08
CA ARG A 80 -3.40 -2.75 -18.00
C ARG A 80 -3.28 -3.38 -19.38
N GLY A 81 -2.87 -4.65 -19.40
CA GLY A 81 -2.78 -5.47 -20.63
C GLY A 81 -1.87 -4.84 -21.69
N THR A 82 -2.26 -4.83 -22.93
CA THR A 82 -1.47 -4.32 -24.07
C THR A 82 -1.08 -2.85 -23.95
N ARG A 83 -1.85 -2.04 -23.21
CA ARG A 83 -1.55 -0.63 -22.94
C ARG A 83 -0.42 -0.43 -21.92
N ALA A 84 -0.10 -1.45 -21.12
CA ALA A 84 0.96 -1.37 -20.11
C ALA A 84 2.32 -1.04 -20.74
N ASN A 85 2.66 -1.67 -21.84
CA ASN A 85 3.96 -1.51 -22.53
C ASN A 85 4.07 -0.19 -23.34
N ARG A 86 2.91 0.41 -23.70
CA ARG A 86 2.87 1.67 -24.48
C ARG A 86 2.75 2.91 -23.59
N GLY A 87 2.46 2.74 -22.31
CA GLY A 87 2.26 3.86 -21.39
C GLY A 87 3.54 4.65 -21.16
N ARG A 88 3.45 5.99 -21.23
CA ARG A 88 4.56 6.90 -20.96
C ARG A 88 4.33 7.84 -19.77
N VAL A 89 3.24 7.61 -19.04
CA VAL A 89 2.91 8.41 -17.87
C VAL A 89 3.84 8.04 -16.71
N ALA A 90 4.35 9.03 -16.00
CA ALA A 90 5.19 8.91 -14.82
C ALA A 90 6.45 8.04 -15.02
N LEU A 91 7.19 8.25 -16.13
CA LEU A 91 8.35 7.43 -16.54
C LEU A 91 9.42 7.26 -15.45
N GLY A 92 9.67 8.27 -14.62
CA GLY A 92 10.67 8.17 -13.54
C GLY A 92 10.21 7.36 -12.32
N LEU A 93 8.90 7.20 -12.15
CA LEU A 93 8.30 6.58 -10.96
C LEU A 93 7.62 5.24 -11.26
N ALA A 94 7.04 5.08 -12.44
CA ALA A 94 6.25 3.91 -12.83
C ALA A 94 6.88 3.16 -14.01
N ASP A 95 6.79 1.85 -14.00
CA ASP A 95 7.18 0.97 -15.09
C ASP A 95 6.22 -0.22 -15.27
N THR A 96 6.62 -1.23 -16.04
CA THR A 96 5.78 -2.40 -16.33
C THR A 96 6.13 -3.55 -15.39
N GLY A 97 5.13 -4.05 -14.69
CA GLY A 97 5.19 -5.25 -13.84
C GLY A 97 4.11 -6.26 -14.21
N PHE A 98 4.14 -7.41 -13.55
CA PHE A 98 3.15 -8.47 -13.70
C PHE A 98 2.37 -8.66 -12.40
N CYS A 99 1.04 -8.67 -12.49
CA CYS A 99 0.15 -8.96 -11.38
C CYS A 99 -0.28 -10.43 -11.45
N ALA A 100 0.29 -11.27 -10.59
CA ALA A 100 0.00 -12.71 -10.58
C ALA A 100 -1.47 -13.02 -10.29
N THR A 101 -2.09 -12.31 -9.34
CA THR A 101 -3.51 -12.49 -8.98
C THR A 101 -4.45 -12.22 -10.15
N LYS A 102 -4.12 -11.24 -11.01
CA LYS A 102 -4.95 -10.87 -12.18
C LYS A 102 -4.42 -11.45 -13.49
N GLN A 103 -3.35 -12.22 -13.45
CA GLN A 103 -2.70 -12.84 -14.61
C GLN A 103 -2.47 -11.86 -15.78
N GLN A 104 -2.04 -10.61 -15.45
CA GLN A 104 -1.86 -9.58 -16.47
C GLN A 104 -0.68 -8.65 -16.20
N HIS A 105 -0.06 -8.16 -17.27
CA HIS A 105 0.89 -7.06 -17.19
C HIS A 105 0.16 -5.74 -16.89
N TYR A 106 0.78 -4.92 -16.08
CA TYR A 106 0.32 -3.56 -15.81
C TYR A 106 1.48 -2.59 -15.79
N ARG A 107 1.21 -1.34 -16.09
CA ARG A 107 2.12 -0.23 -15.85
C ARG A 107 1.68 0.53 -14.62
N GLY A 108 2.61 0.80 -13.71
CA GLY A 108 2.28 1.50 -12.47
C GLY A 108 3.39 1.42 -11.43
N VAL A 109 2.98 1.40 -10.18
CA VAL A 109 3.84 1.25 -9.00
C VAL A 109 3.30 0.11 -8.14
N LYS A 110 4.14 -0.42 -7.23
CA LYS A 110 3.72 -1.27 -6.12
C LYS A 110 3.72 -0.45 -4.84
N LEU A 111 2.67 -0.59 -4.05
CA LEU A 111 2.61 -0.12 -2.68
C LEU A 111 2.96 -1.30 -1.77
N HIS A 112 4.08 -1.22 -1.08
CA HIS A 112 4.47 -2.15 -0.02
C HIS A 112 4.04 -1.59 1.33
N VAL A 113 3.49 -2.44 2.18
CA VAL A 113 3.04 -2.06 3.52
C VAL A 113 3.58 -3.05 4.52
N ILE A 114 4.23 -2.55 5.57
CA ILE A 114 4.46 -3.30 6.81
C ILE A 114 3.39 -2.84 7.79
N ALA A 115 2.67 -3.81 8.35
CA ALA A 115 1.57 -3.54 9.26
C ALA A 115 1.69 -4.39 10.54
N ALA A 116 1.40 -3.79 11.69
CA ALA A 116 1.27 -4.50 12.94
C ALA A 116 0.02 -5.38 12.92
N ARG A 117 0.19 -6.65 13.27
CA ARG A 117 -0.93 -7.60 13.36
C ARG A 117 -1.83 -7.25 14.53
N ARG A 118 -3.15 -7.31 14.33
CA ARG A 118 -4.17 -7.21 15.38
C ARG A 118 -5.10 -8.43 15.33
N ILE A 119 -5.53 -8.90 16.49
CA ILE A 119 -6.47 -10.02 16.58
C ILE A 119 -7.87 -9.51 16.25
N ALA A 120 -8.58 -10.19 15.35
CA ALA A 120 -9.95 -9.89 14.92
C ALA A 120 -10.20 -8.47 14.39
N LYS A 121 -9.14 -7.73 14.02
CA LYS A 121 -9.20 -6.39 13.44
C LYS A 121 -8.28 -6.28 12.23
N LEU A 122 -8.48 -5.23 11.41
CA LEU A 122 -7.56 -4.91 10.32
C LEU A 122 -6.17 -4.55 10.89
N PRO A 123 -5.08 -5.03 10.28
CA PRO A 123 -3.73 -4.66 10.68
C PRO A 123 -3.52 -3.15 10.57
N LEU A 124 -2.61 -2.63 11.38
CA LEU A 124 -2.24 -1.21 11.35
C LEU A 124 -0.99 -1.00 10.53
N PRO A 125 -1.03 -0.22 9.45
CA PRO A 125 0.16 0.17 8.71
C PRO A 125 1.17 0.89 9.64
N GLU A 126 2.44 0.50 9.56
CA GLU A 126 3.55 1.15 10.29
C GLU A 126 4.58 1.74 9.34
N LYS A 127 4.83 1.06 8.22
CA LYS A 127 5.73 1.54 7.18
C LYS A 127 5.10 1.35 5.80
N ILE A 128 5.31 2.32 4.94
CA ILE A 128 4.77 2.36 3.59
C ILE A 128 5.89 2.73 2.62
N HIS A 129 6.01 1.98 1.53
CA HIS A 129 6.98 2.26 0.48
C HIS A 129 6.35 2.10 -0.91
N LEU A 130 6.62 3.06 -1.81
CA LEU A 130 6.23 2.99 -3.22
C LEU A 130 7.42 2.62 -4.07
N SER A 131 7.35 1.48 -4.73
CA SER A 131 8.35 1.01 -5.68
C SER A 131 7.84 1.01 -7.12
N LYS A 132 8.75 0.92 -8.08
CA LYS A 132 8.40 0.61 -9.48
C LYS A 132 7.71 -0.75 -9.57
N ALA A 133 6.79 -0.92 -10.52
CA ALA A 133 6.06 -2.19 -10.67
C ALA A 133 6.97 -3.41 -10.95
N SER A 134 8.14 -3.21 -11.58
CA SER A 134 9.12 -4.26 -11.86
C SER A 134 10.03 -4.59 -10.68
N GLN A 135 10.11 -3.71 -9.67
CA GLN A 135 11.02 -3.91 -8.54
C GLN A 135 10.66 -5.19 -7.77
N HIS A 136 11.69 -5.98 -7.44
CA HIS A 136 11.51 -7.20 -6.68
C HIS A 136 11.13 -6.88 -5.23
N ASP A 137 10.21 -7.65 -4.65
CA ASP A 137 9.65 -7.39 -3.32
C ASP A 137 10.72 -7.44 -2.21
N LEU A 138 11.74 -8.30 -2.36
CA LEU A 138 12.90 -8.35 -1.47
C LEU A 138 13.69 -7.03 -1.43
N ALA A 139 13.84 -6.34 -2.59
CA ALA A 139 14.51 -5.05 -2.62
C ALA A 139 13.71 -3.99 -1.86
N ALA A 140 12.39 -4.01 -1.99
CA ALA A 140 11.50 -3.13 -1.24
C ALA A 140 11.56 -3.40 0.28
N LEU A 141 11.69 -4.66 0.71
CA LEU A 141 11.89 -5.01 2.13
C LEU A 141 13.17 -4.38 2.68
N ARG A 142 14.27 -4.44 1.92
CA ARG A 142 15.55 -3.83 2.33
C ARG A 142 15.45 -2.30 2.44
N GLU A 143 14.73 -1.65 1.54
CA GLU A 143 14.49 -0.21 1.59
C GLU A 143 13.58 0.19 2.77
N LEU A 144 12.59 -0.62 3.10
CA LEU A 144 11.72 -0.44 4.27
C LEU A 144 12.48 -0.60 5.58
N ALA A 145 13.52 -1.44 5.62
CA ALA A 145 14.40 -1.69 6.76
C ALA A 145 13.62 -1.73 8.11
N PRO A 146 12.69 -2.70 8.30
CA PRO A 146 11.86 -2.74 9.50
C PRO A 146 12.72 -3.00 10.73
N GLN A 147 12.48 -2.22 11.78
CA GLN A 147 12.98 -2.54 13.11
C GLN A 147 11.96 -3.43 13.81
N MET A 148 12.33 -4.65 14.06
CA MET A 148 11.46 -5.64 14.67
C MET A 148 11.69 -5.72 16.18
N PRO A 149 10.62 -5.87 17.00
CA PRO A 149 10.78 -6.24 18.41
C PRO A 149 11.52 -7.59 18.53
N ALA A 150 12.25 -7.78 19.61
CA ALA A 150 12.90 -9.05 19.90
C ALA A 150 11.85 -10.18 20.01
N ASN A 151 12.18 -11.38 19.54
CA ASN A 151 11.31 -12.55 19.52
C ASN A 151 10.01 -12.38 18.71
N SER A 152 9.93 -11.41 17.79
CA SER A 152 8.78 -11.21 16.90
C SER A 152 9.02 -11.71 15.48
N GLY A 153 7.93 -12.00 14.75
CA GLY A 153 7.94 -12.49 13.37
C GLY A 153 7.50 -11.42 12.36
N LEU A 154 8.25 -11.30 11.25
CA LEU A 154 7.75 -10.64 10.03
C LEU A 154 7.20 -11.69 9.08
N PHE A 155 5.87 -11.75 8.94
CA PHE A 155 5.19 -12.71 8.07
C PHE A 155 5.07 -12.15 6.65
N ALA A 156 5.64 -12.89 5.69
CA ALA A 156 5.82 -12.44 4.31
C ALA A 156 5.37 -13.48 3.27
N ASP A 157 5.15 -13.07 2.03
CA ASP A 157 5.09 -14.02 0.91
C ASP A 157 6.49 -14.50 0.54
N LYS A 158 6.55 -15.63 -0.16
CA LYS A 158 7.80 -16.25 -0.70
C LYS A 158 8.67 -15.27 -1.50
N ALA A 159 8.09 -14.23 -2.08
CA ALA A 159 8.81 -13.21 -2.84
C ALA A 159 9.73 -12.32 -1.99
N TYR A 160 9.50 -12.26 -0.68
CA TYR A 160 10.33 -11.53 0.29
C TYR A 160 11.44 -12.41 0.89
N PHE A 161 11.40 -13.72 0.67
CA PHE A 161 12.34 -14.65 1.30
C PHE A 161 13.69 -14.65 0.58
N HIS A 162 14.75 -14.52 1.38
CA HIS A 162 16.14 -14.78 0.97
C HIS A 162 16.92 -15.21 2.21
N ALA A 163 17.74 -16.27 2.08
CA ALA A 163 18.45 -16.86 3.21
C ALA A 163 19.35 -15.88 3.98
N ALA A 164 20.04 -14.98 3.27
CA ALA A 164 20.87 -13.95 3.93
C ALA A 164 20.00 -12.95 4.70
N THR A 165 18.85 -12.56 4.17
CA THR A 165 17.92 -11.63 4.85
C THR A 165 17.30 -12.32 6.08
N GLU A 166 16.96 -13.61 6.01
CA GLU A 166 16.51 -14.38 7.19
C GLU A 166 17.58 -14.42 8.28
N ALA A 167 18.86 -14.63 7.91
CA ALA A 167 19.98 -14.60 8.84
C ALA A 167 20.12 -13.22 9.51
N GLU A 168 20.03 -12.13 8.75
CA GLU A 168 20.05 -10.77 9.27
C GLU A 168 18.94 -10.53 10.32
N PHE A 169 17.71 -11.00 10.08
CA PHE A 169 16.60 -10.91 11.05
C PHE A 169 16.92 -11.71 12.31
N ARG A 170 17.47 -12.92 12.17
CA ARG A 170 17.83 -13.78 13.30
C ARG A 170 18.93 -13.18 14.16
N GLU A 171 19.93 -12.56 13.55
CA GLU A 171 20.99 -11.81 14.25
C GLU A 171 20.44 -10.63 15.07
N GLN A 172 19.35 -10.02 14.58
CA GLN A 172 18.63 -8.95 15.29
C GLN A 172 17.67 -9.49 16.35
N GLY A 173 17.60 -10.79 16.59
CA GLY A 173 16.70 -11.42 17.55
C GLY A 173 15.25 -11.52 17.10
N SER A 174 14.96 -11.41 15.80
CA SER A 174 13.63 -11.51 15.20
C SER A 174 13.61 -12.59 14.10
N PHE A 175 12.46 -12.81 13.46
CA PHE A 175 12.30 -13.88 12.48
C PHE A 175 11.63 -13.39 11.20
N LEU A 176 12.19 -13.72 10.03
CA LEU A 176 11.51 -13.60 8.75
C LEU A 176 10.77 -14.90 8.46
N VAL A 177 9.44 -14.88 8.53
CA VAL A 177 8.57 -16.06 8.35
C VAL A 177 7.87 -15.94 6.99
N ALA A 178 8.39 -16.62 5.98
CA ALA A 178 7.84 -16.57 4.63
C ALA A 178 7.31 -17.92 4.18
N SER A 179 6.34 -17.91 3.26
CA SER A 179 5.82 -19.13 2.64
C SER A 179 6.93 -19.90 1.96
N TYR A 180 6.99 -21.20 2.19
CA TYR A 180 8.00 -22.07 1.62
C TYR A 180 7.88 -22.17 0.10
N LYS A 181 9.00 -21.98 -0.61
CA LYS A 181 9.08 -22.14 -2.05
C LYS A 181 9.59 -23.55 -2.36
N ARG A 182 8.69 -24.42 -2.84
CA ARG A 182 9.06 -25.75 -3.26
C ARG A 182 10.06 -25.72 -4.42
N HIS A 183 11.13 -26.49 -4.32
CA HIS A 183 12.06 -26.73 -5.42
C HIS A 183 11.53 -27.78 -6.39
N ARG A 184 11.90 -27.68 -7.68
CA ARG A 184 11.35 -28.50 -8.78
C ARG A 184 11.52 -30.02 -8.56
N ASN A 185 12.56 -30.45 -7.85
CA ASN A 185 12.92 -31.84 -7.60
C ASN A 185 12.60 -32.32 -6.18
N GLU A 186 11.81 -31.59 -5.43
CA GLU A 186 11.51 -31.91 -4.05
C GLU A 186 10.33 -32.88 -3.93
N SER A 187 10.48 -33.95 -3.12
CA SER A 187 9.42 -34.93 -2.87
C SER A 187 8.20 -34.28 -2.22
N GLN A 188 7.01 -34.80 -2.52
CA GLN A 188 5.77 -34.32 -1.92
C GLN A 188 5.69 -34.75 -0.46
N THR A 189 5.91 -33.81 0.47
CA THR A 189 5.61 -34.01 1.88
C THR A 189 4.45 -33.07 2.28
N ASN A 190 3.68 -33.45 3.30
CA ASN A 190 2.57 -32.63 3.80
C ASN A 190 3.04 -31.43 4.65
N VAL A 191 4.25 -31.47 5.17
CA VAL A 191 4.80 -30.45 6.08
C VAL A 191 4.88 -29.07 5.43
N PRO A 192 5.45 -28.88 4.22
CA PRO A 192 5.45 -27.57 3.54
C PRO A 192 4.04 -27.04 3.27
N THR A 193 3.07 -27.93 3.04
CA THR A 193 1.67 -27.54 2.79
C THR A 193 1.01 -26.98 4.05
N LEU A 194 1.18 -27.64 5.20
CA LEU A 194 0.67 -27.16 6.49
C LEU A 194 1.33 -25.87 6.92
N TYR A 195 2.65 -25.77 6.77
CA TYR A 195 3.40 -24.55 7.05
C TYR A 195 2.92 -23.38 6.19
N ASN A 196 2.77 -23.58 4.89
CA ASN A 196 2.29 -22.53 3.98
C ASN A 196 0.85 -22.10 4.32
N ARG A 197 -0.03 -23.01 4.70
CA ARG A 197 -1.39 -22.70 5.19
C ARG A 197 -1.33 -21.84 6.45
N PHE A 198 -0.49 -22.18 7.40
CA PHE A 198 -0.30 -21.41 8.63
C PHE A 198 0.18 -19.98 8.33
N VAL A 199 1.25 -19.82 7.55
CA VAL A 199 1.78 -18.50 7.15
C VAL A 199 0.72 -17.70 6.38
N SER A 200 -0.01 -18.32 5.46
CA SER A 200 -1.07 -17.68 4.70
C SER A 200 -2.22 -17.21 5.60
N ALA A 201 -2.64 -18.02 6.56
CA ALA A 201 -3.69 -17.65 7.50
C ALA A 201 -3.31 -16.44 8.38
N ILE A 202 -2.03 -16.35 8.79
CA ILE A 202 -1.54 -15.20 9.56
C ILE A 202 -1.49 -13.93 8.69
N ARG A 203 -1.18 -14.05 7.39
CA ARG A 203 -1.07 -12.91 6.44
C ARG A 203 -2.41 -12.43 5.89
N GLN A 204 -3.42 -13.31 5.87
CA GLN A 204 -4.75 -13.00 5.31
C GLN A 204 -5.36 -11.66 5.77
N PRO A 205 -5.20 -11.22 7.03
CA PRO A 205 -5.67 -9.89 7.45
C PRO A 205 -5.06 -8.72 6.67
N LEU A 206 -3.83 -8.85 6.15
CA LEU A 206 -3.20 -7.80 5.33
C LEU A 206 -3.85 -7.71 3.93
N GLU A 207 -4.24 -8.85 3.36
CA GLU A 207 -5.04 -8.87 2.12
C GLU A 207 -6.40 -8.21 2.34
N SER A 208 -7.03 -8.45 3.50
CA SER A 208 -8.27 -7.78 3.90
C SER A 208 -8.09 -6.27 4.04
N LEU A 209 -6.96 -5.82 4.60
CA LEU A 209 -6.61 -4.39 4.68
C LEU A 209 -6.48 -3.78 3.28
N PHE A 210 -5.78 -4.43 2.35
CA PHE A 210 -5.67 -3.94 0.98
C PHE A 210 -7.02 -3.90 0.27
N GLY A 211 -7.84 -4.93 0.42
CA GLY A 211 -9.21 -4.96 -0.10
C GLY A 211 -10.04 -3.78 0.42
N TRP A 212 -9.98 -3.53 1.72
CA TRP A 212 -10.66 -2.42 2.37
C TRP A 212 -10.14 -1.04 1.88
N ILE A 213 -8.82 -0.84 1.78
CA ILE A 213 -8.23 0.40 1.23
C ILE A 213 -8.70 0.63 -0.20
N ILE A 214 -8.67 -0.40 -1.06
CA ILE A 214 -9.10 -0.30 -2.45
C ILE A 214 -10.59 0.04 -2.52
N GLN A 215 -11.44 -0.60 -1.74
CA GLN A 215 -12.88 -0.34 -1.70
C GLN A 215 -13.18 1.09 -1.27
N LYS A 216 -12.50 1.60 -0.24
CA LYS A 216 -12.74 2.96 0.30
C LYS A 216 -12.17 4.07 -0.57
N THR A 217 -11.06 3.83 -1.26
CA THR A 217 -10.31 4.91 -1.92
C THR A 217 -10.16 4.72 -3.44
N ASP A 218 -10.45 3.53 -3.98
CA ASP A 218 -10.10 3.16 -5.37
C ASP A 218 -8.59 3.36 -5.66
N LEU A 219 -7.72 3.04 -4.67
CA LEU A 219 -6.27 3.23 -4.75
C LEU A 219 -5.66 2.50 -5.95
N GLN A 220 -6.09 1.26 -6.20
CA GLN A 220 -5.52 0.42 -7.26
C GLN A 220 -5.70 1.00 -8.67
N ASN A 221 -6.73 1.83 -8.91
CA ASN A 221 -7.08 2.31 -10.23
C ASN A 221 -6.59 3.74 -10.47
N ALA A 222 -5.37 3.89 -11.00
CA ALA A 222 -4.73 5.17 -11.32
C ALA A 222 -4.85 5.55 -12.81
N SER A 223 -5.78 4.97 -13.56
CA SER A 223 -5.89 5.14 -15.03
C SER A 223 -6.14 6.58 -15.49
N ARG A 224 -6.61 7.46 -14.61
CA ARG A 224 -6.85 8.89 -14.88
C ARG A 224 -5.65 9.79 -14.61
N VAL A 225 -4.62 9.28 -13.98
CA VAL A 225 -3.39 10.02 -13.68
C VAL A 225 -2.63 10.31 -14.98
N ARG A 226 -2.03 11.51 -15.09
CA ARG A 226 -1.32 11.98 -16.29
C ARG A 226 0.11 12.46 -16.02
N SER A 227 0.57 12.47 -14.77
CA SER A 227 1.91 12.94 -14.39
C SER A 227 2.47 12.18 -13.20
N SER A 228 3.79 12.27 -12.96
CA SER A 228 4.43 11.69 -11.78
C SER A 228 3.92 12.32 -10.47
N ARG A 229 3.73 13.66 -10.45
CA ARG A 229 3.14 14.35 -9.28
C ARG A 229 1.70 13.88 -9.04
N GLY A 230 0.89 13.77 -10.10
CA GLY A 230 -0.47 13.25 -10.01
C GLY A 230 -0.51 11.80 -9.50
N LEU A 231 0.48 10.95 -9.84
CA LEU A 231 0.58 9.60 -9.30
C LEU A 231 0.90 9.60 -7.80
N LYS A 232 1.81 10.46 -7.37
CA LYS A 232 2.11 10.64 -5.94
C LYS A 232 0.88 11.12 -5.16
N VAL A 233 0.13 12.12 -5.67
CA VAL A 233 -1.15 12.55 -5.07
C VAL A 233 -2.14 11.39 -5.00
N HIS A 234 -2.27 10.62 -6.08
CA HIS A 234 -3.17 9.46 -6.11
C HIS A 234 -2.81 8.44 -5.02
N CYS A 235 -1.51 8.13 -4.86
CA CYS A 235 -1.06 7.18 -3.85
C CYS A 235 -1.14 7.77 -2.43
N TYR A 236 -0.40 8.81 -2.15
CA TYR A 236 -0.27 9.35 -0.79
C TYR A 236 -1.55 10.02 -0.29
N GLY A 237 -2.26 10.74 -1.16
CA GLY A 237 -3.55 11.35 -0.78
C GLY A 237 -4.59 10.32 -0.40
N LYS A 238 -4.69 9.20 -1.14
CA LYS A 238 -5.62 8.10 -0.83
C LYS A 238 -5.18 7.29 0.38
N LEU A 239 -3.88 7.09 0.57
CA LEU A 239 -3.34 6.46 1.78
C LEU A 239 -3.59 7.31 3.02
N ALA A 240 -3.42 8.62 2.94
CA ALA A 240 -3.76 9.53 4.04
C ALA A 240 -5.25 9.39 4.43
N VAL A 241 -6.15 9.31 3.44
CA VAL A 241 -7.59 9.04 3.71
C VAL A 241 -7.76 7.68 4.40
N ALA A 242 -7.11 6.62 3.91
CA ALA A 242 -7.23 5.29 4.50
C ALA A 242 -6.71 5.27 5.94
N CYS A 243 -5.57 5.91 6.22
CA CYS A 243 -5.04 6.05 7.58
C CYS A 243 -5.99 6.83 8.50
N LEU A 244 -6.56 7.94 8.03
CA LEU A 244 -7.58 8.69 8.79
C LEU A 244 -8.80 7.81 9.09
N LEU A 245 -9.33 7.09 8.10
CA LEU A 245 -10.47 6.21 8.31
C LEU A 245 -10.15 5.09 9.31
N LEU A 246 -8.96 4.49 9.24
CA LEU A 246 -8.53 3.49 10.23
C LEU A 246 -8.43 4.06 11.63
N THR A 247 -8.04 5.33 11.79
CA THR A 247 -7.97 6.00 13.10
C THR A 247 -9.37 6.18 13.73
N PHE A 248 -10.39 6.48 12.92
CA PHE A 248 -11.74 6.75 13.43
C PHE A 248 -12.62 5.49 13.53
N TYR A 249 -12.34 4.42 12.79
CA TYR A 249 -13.17 3.23 12.69
C TYR A 249 -12.47 1.93 13.14
N SER A 250 -11.30 2.03 13.78
CA SER A 250 -10.52 0.86 14.25
C SER A 250 -10.88 0.37 15.66
#